data_a97a8aacc4a7de7f8a743036248adfd5
#
_entry.id   a97a8aacc4a7de7f8a743036248adfd5
#
_cell.length_a   1.000
_cell.length_b   1.000
_cell.length_c   1.000
_cell.angle_alpha   90.00
_cell.angle_beta   90.00
_cell.angle_gamma   90.00
#
_symmetry.space_group_name_H-M   'P 1'
#
loop_
_entity.id
_entity.type
_entity.pdbx_description
1 polymer ?
#
loop_
_entity_poly.entity_id
_entity_poly.type
_entity_poly.pdbx_seq_one_letter_code
_entity_poly.pdbx_strand_id
1 'polypeptide(L)'
;MLLPKCLPDELLLSRMIRYITISGDDVTELLRMIFGSDRSSIHPFLTSGLKQIAKASGETAGDLLIQQTLAPLFFFFVPLHADQLKRFLLVNQAARAVRESQLPSFGAGNSLCLKWCSLCAQQDLLRYGVTYWHRSHQIPGVTACFFHHYLLNRYELTQRQRVLVSLLPGHNDYLRPALESEVKVANVGFELLQFISRQQASQIDIAMVYRTRLAELGYITYSGRVRRKSLMREFVADVGQYRTGLDTPFFRHPKDYRYITQLLEQRSSHHPFRHLLFTSWLFNSAQELFEINISQKITPQINRSVVFNTRNNCEQNCLVLLQQKHSLSEVYRVTGKSRCYLKRLAHINRILLQLKPKVLTPILTQRIIQLAYAGIHRKVISERCGIGIGSVEQVISSQPDLVEYRKKCRWESKRRRYRADIARYRKLHPMAIRQEIKSRCNAAFFWLYGQDKNWLENNLPKALMAPGRYKIKSGH
;
A
#
# COMPACT_ATOMS: atom_id res chain seq x y z
N MET A 1 1.60 -32.81 -25.47
CA MET A 1 0.31 -32.28 -25.05
C MET A 1 -0.04 -31.10 -25.95
N LEU A 2 -1.21 -31.10 -26.57
CA LEU A 2 -1.70 -29.96 -27.32
C LEU A 2 -2.76 -29.26 -26.51
N LEU A 3 -2.41 -28.14 -25.86
CA LEU A 3 -3.42 -27.34 -25.18
C LEU A 3 -4.45 -26.79 -26.18
N PRO A 4 -5.75 -26.76 -25.85
CA PRO A 4 -6.74 -26.09 -26.67
C PRO A 4 -6.33 -24.66 -26.99
N LYS A 5 -6.77 -24.11 -28.12
CA LYS A 5 -6.50 -22.70 -28.45
C LYS A 5 -6.95 -21.80 -27.29
N CYS A 6 -6.10 -20.84 -26.92
CA CYS A 6 -6.43 -19.85 -25.89
C CYS A 6 -7.61 -19.00 -26.34
N LEU A 7 -8.59 -18.85 -25.47
CA LEU A 7 -9.74 -17.96 -25.66
C LEU A 7 -9.40 -16.54 -25.13
N PRO A 8 -10.15 -15.51 -25.53
CA PRO A 8 -9.88 -14.14 -25.11
C PRO A 8 -9.90 -14.00 -23.57
N ASP A 9 -8.85 -13.41 -23.02
CA ASP A 9 -8.68 -13.20 -21.56
C ASP A 9 -8.72 -14.49 -20.72
N GLU A 10 -8.37 -15.64 -21.27
CA GLU A 10 -8.45 -16.93 -20.61
C GLU A 10 -7.24 -17.19 -19.70
N LEU A 11 -7.48 -17.67 -18.49
CA LEU A 11 -6.44 -18.15 -17.58
C LEU A 11 -5.79 -19.45 -18.08
N LEU A 12 -4.49 -19.63 -17.83
CA LEU A 12 -3.79 -20.87 -18.12
C LEU A 12 -4.39 -22.09 -17.41
N LEU A 13 -4.79 -21.92 -16.15
CA LEU A 13 -5.53 -22.94 -15.40
C LEU A 13 -6.79 -23.39 -16.15
N SER A 14 -7.56 -22.45 -16.71
CA SER A 14 -8.76 -22.73 -17.50
C SER A 14 -8.47 -23.61 -18.70
N ARG A 15 -7.42 -23.27 -19.45
CA ARG A 15 -6.97 -24.07 -20.62
C ARG A 15 -6.58 -25.49 -20.22
N MET A 16 -5.90 -25.66 -19.08
CA MET A 16 -5.52 -26.98 -18.56
C MET A 16 -6.76 -27.79 -18.17
N ILE A 17 -7.76 -27.16 -17.52
CA ILE A 17 -9.03 -27.81 -17.20
C ILE A 17 -9.76 -28.23 -18.47
N ARG A 18 -9.86 -27.36 -19.46
CA ARG A 18 -10.46 -27.70 -20.78
C ARG A 18 -9.72 -28.83 -21.47
N TYR A 19 -8.39 -28.82 -21.45
CA TYR A 19 -7.59 -29.90 -22.02
C TYR A 19 -7.96 -31.25 -21.38
N ILE A 20 -7.94 -31.34 -20.05
CA ILE A 20 -8.25 -32.58 -19.34
C ILE A 20 -9.70 -33.03 -19.60
N THR A 21 -10.63 -32.08 -19.61
CA THR A 21 -12.06 -32.36 -19.88
C THR A 21 -12.27 -32.92 -21.30
N ILE A 22 -11.50 -32.47 -22.28
CA ILE A 22 -11.59 -32.92 -23.68
C ILE A 22 -10.82 -34.23 -23.90
N SER A 23 -9.61 -34.33 -23.34
CA SER A 23 -8.76 -35.52 -23.57
C SER A 23 -9.21 -36.73 -22.75
N GLY A 24 -9.85 -36.50 -21.60
CA GLY A 24 -10.14 -37.54 -20.64
C GLY A 24 -8.92 -38.07 -19.87
N ASP A 25 -7.78 -37.38 -19.97
CA ASP A 25 -6.55 -37.78 -19.30
C ASP A 25 -6.70 -37.72 -17.77
N ASP A 26 -5.99 -38.61 -17.07
CA ASP A 26 -5.88 -38.51 -15.61
C ASP A 26 -5.05 -37.26 -15.23
N VAL A 27 -5.61 -36.44 -14.33
CA VAL A 27 -4.95 -35.25 -13.79
C VAL A 27 -3.59 -35.58 -13.18
N THR A 28 -3.50 -36.67 -12.45
CA THR A 28 -2.29 -37.12 -11.75
C THR A 28 -1.19 -37.47 -12.74
N GLU A 29 -1.57 -38.16 -13.80
CA GLU A 29 -0.65 -38.56 -14.89
C GLU A 29 -0.18 -37.34 -15.68
N LEU A 30 -1.09 -36.39 -16.00
CA LEU A 30 -0.75 -35.13 -16.63
C LEU A 30 0.25 -34.32 -15.79
N LEU A 31 0.00 -34.17 -14.50
CA LEU A 31 0.91 -33.44 -13.61
C LEU A 31 2.27 -34.12 -13.51
N ARG A 32 2.33 -35.45 -13.48
CA ARG A 32 3.58 -36.21 -13.50
C ARG A 32 4.33 -36.03 -14.81
N MET A 33 3.64 -36.03 -15.92
CA MET A 33 4.23 -35.83 -17.26
C MET A 33 4.81 -34.42 -17.40
N ILE A 34 4.11 -33.39 -16.94
CA ILE A 34 4.55 -31.98 -17.07
C ILE A 34 5.63 -31.64 -16.03
N PHE A 35 5.41 -31.99 -14.76
CA PHE A 35 6.22 -31.50 -13.64
C PHE A 35 7.10 -32.58 -13.00
N GLY A 36 7.01 -33.81 -13.43
CA GLY A 36 7.72 -34.94 -12.81
C GLY A 36 7.13 -35.37 -11.44
N SER A 37 5.98 -34.82 -11.04
CA SER A 37 5.36 -35.09 -9.74
C SER A 37 3.84 -34.88 -9.81
N ASP A 38 3.10 -35.84 -9.29
CA ASP A 38 1.64 -35.80 -9.14
C ASP A 38 1.17 -34.84 -8.02
N ARG A 39 2.10 -34.40 -7.16
CA ARG A 39 1.84 -33.48 -6.04
C ARG A 39 2.05 -32.02 -6.38
N SER A 40 2.33 -31.69 -7.65
CA SER A 40 2.52 -30.30 -8.08
C SER A 40 1.26 -29.48 -7.85
N SER A 41 1.43 -28.34 -7.19
CA SER A 41 0.36 -27.38 -6.92
C SER A 41 0.33 -26.32 -8.02
N ILE A 42 -0.85 -26.07 -8.57
CA ILE A 42 -1.05 -25.03 -9.59
C ILE A 42 -1.81 -23.88 -8.96
N HIS A 43 -1.15 -22.72 -8.87
CA HIS A 43 -1.84 -21.52 -8.42
C HIS A 43 -2.75 -21.00 -9.56
N PRO A 44 -4.04 -20.70 -9.30
CA PRO A 44 -5.00 -20.43 -10.36
C PRO A 44 -4.62 -19.28 -11.28
N PHE A 45 -4.06 -18.19 -10.78
CA PHE A 45 -3.70 -17.02 -11.57
C PHE A 45 -2.21 -16.63 -11.53
N LEU A 46 -1.40 -17.31 -10.72
CA LEU A 46 0.07 -17.23 -10.71
C LEU A 46 0.67 -18.62 -10.94
N THR A 47 0.27 -19.26 -12.02
CA THR A 47 0.71 -20.61 -12.40
C THR A 47 2.23 -20.63 -12.52
N SER A 48 2.88 -21.54 -11.81
CA SER A 48 4.33 -21.81 -11.89
C SER A 48 4.64 -22.99 -12.77
N GLY A 49 5.94 -23.19 -13.12
CA GLY A 49 6.37 -24.26 -14.02
C GLY A 49 6.09 -23.94 -15.48
N LEU A 50 6.05 -22.67 -15.82
CA LEU A 50 5.70 -22.23 -17.19
C LEU A 50 6.67 -22.73 -18.24
N LYS A 51 7.97 -22.97 -17.93
CA LYS A 51 8.91 -23.59 -18.86
C LYS A 51 8.56 -25.04 -19.17
N GLN A 52 8.11 -25.80 -18.16
CA GLN A 52 7.68 -27.18 -18.34
C GLN A 52 6.37 -27.25 -19.14
N ILE A 53 5.40 -26.40 -18.82
CA ILE A 53 4.13 -26.32 -19.56
C ILE A 53 4.40 -25.93 -21.02
N ALA A 54 5.22 -24.90 -21.26
CA ALA A 54 5.60 -24.42 -22.58
C ALA A 54 6.26 -25.54 -23.43
N LYS A 55 7.21 -26.27 -22.82
CA LYS A 55 7.85 -27.40 -23.47
C LYS A 55 6.86 -28.51 -23.86
N ALA A 56 5.89 -28.77 -22.95
CA ALA A 56 4.88 -29.80 -23.20
C ALA A 56 3.82 -29.37 -24.21
N SER A 57 3.49 -28.07 -24.33
CA SER A 57 2.48 -27.54 -25.25
C SER A 57 3.03 -27.00 -26.58
N GLY A 58 4.36 -26.84 -26.71
CA GLY A 58 4.96 -26.24 -27.89
C GLY A 58 4.84 -24.73 -27.99
N GLU A 59 4.48 -24.07 -26.85
CA GLU A 59 4.31 -22.61 -26.76
C GLU A 59 5.52 -21.95 -26.07
N THR A 60 5.58 -20.62 -26.06
CA THR A 60 6.64 -19.92 -25.32
C THR A 60 6.23 -19.67 -23.85
N ALA A 61 7.17 -19.84 -22.94
CA ALA A 61 6.92 -19.58 -21.53
C ALA A 61 6.63 -18.09 -21.25
N GLY A 62 7.15 -17.20 -22.13
CA GLY A 62 6.89 -15.76 -22.07
C GLY A 62 5.45 -15.41 -22.41
N ASP A 63 4.90 -16.01 -23.46
CA ASP A 63 3.51 -15.79 -23.87
C ASP A 63 2.53 -16.33 -22.81
N LEU A 64 2.79 -17.53 -22.30
CA LEU A 64 2.01 -18.09 -21.20
C LEU A 64 2.01 -17.15 -19.98
N LEU A 65 3.19 -16.63 -19.60
CA LEU A 65 3.35 -15.73 -18.46
C LEU A 65 2.56 -14.44 -18.65
N ILE A 66 2.69 -13.80 -19.82
CA ILE A 66 2.13 -12.46 -20.06
C ILE A 66 0.65 -12.53 -20.39
N GLN A 67 0.23 -13.48 -21.22
CA GLN A 67 -1.12 -13.51 -21.77
C GLN A 67 -2.12 -14.34 -20.93
N GLN A 68 -1.64 -15.28 -20.11
CA GLN A 68 -2.51 -16.25 -19.47
C GLN A 68 -2.37 -16.32 -17.94
N THR A 69 -1.57 -15.42 -17.35
CA THR A 69 -1.46 -15.27 -15.89
C THR A 69 -1.69 -13.83 -15.46
N LEU A 70 -1.82 -13.59 -14.16
CA LEU A 70 -1.84 -12.23 -13.59
C LEU A 70 -0.44 -11.70 -13.26
N ALA A 71 0.62 -12.42 -13.62
CA ALA A 71 1.99 -12.02 -13.32
C ALA A 71 2.34 -10.58 -13.74
N PRO A 72 1.93 -10.07 -14.93
CA PRO A 72 2.21 -8.70 -15.34
C PRO A 72 1.72 -7.65 -14.33
N LEU A 73 0.53 -7.84 -13.76
CA LEU A 73 -0.02 -6.93 -12.75
C LEU A 73 0.81 -6.91 -11.46
N PHE A 74 1.31 -8.07 -11.05
CA PHE A 74 2.19 -8.18 -9.90
C PHE A 74 3.57 -7.56 -10.17
N PHE A 75 4.15 -7.75 -11.35
CA PHE A 75 5.41 -7.09 -11.72
C PHE A 75 5.29 -5.57 -11.68
N PHE A 76 4.16 -5.05 -12.09
CA PHE A 76 3.88 -3.62 -12.08
C PHE A 76 3.75 -3.04 -10.66
N PHE A 77 2.98 -3.69 -9.79
CA PHE A 77 2.71 -3.16 -8.44
C PHE A 77 3.69 -3.63 -7.36
N VAL A 78 4.48 -4.66 -7.63
CA VAL A 78 5.45 -5.24 -6.68
C VAL A 78 6.86 -5.27 -7.31
N PRO A 79 7.39 -4.14 -7.80
CA PRO A 79 8.58 -4.12 -8.63
C PRO A 79 9.83 -4.68 -7.93
N LEU A 80 9.94 -4.55 -6.60
CA LEU A 80 11.06 -5.09 -5.84
C LEU A 80 11.16 -6.62 -5.87
N HIS A 81 10.04 -7.29 -6.10
CA HIS A 81 9.93 -8.75 -6.12
C HIS A 81 9.75 -9.30 -7.54
N ALA A 82 9.63 -8.44 -8.56
CA ALA A 82 9.26 -8.82 -9.92
C ALA A 82 10.20 -9.87 -10.54
N ASP A 83 11.51 -9.67 -10.42
CA ASP A 83 12.50 -10.59 -11.00
C ASP A 83 12.49 -11.96 -10.32
N GLN A 84 12.38 -11.98 -8.99
CA GLN A 84 12.31 -13.22 -8.23
C GLN A 84 11.00 -13.95 -8.53
N LEU A 85 9.89 -13.23 -8.55
CA LEU A 85 8.57 -13.77 -8.87
C LEU A 85 8.58 -14.37 -10.29
N LYS A 86 9.08 -13.64 -11.28
CA LYS A 86 9.22 -14.12 -12.66
C LYS A 86 10.03 -15.42 -12.73
N ARG A 87 11.18 -15.46 -12.03
CA ARG A 87 12.02 -16.65 -11.98
C ARG A 87 11.29 -17.85 -11.38
N PHE A 88 10.54 -17.67 -10.28
CA PHE A 88 9.81 -18.75 -9.62
C PHE A 88 8.59 -19.22 -10.41
N LEU A 89 7.95 -18.32 -11.18
CA LEU A 89 6.87 -18.70 -12.09
C LEU A 89 7.38 -19.50 -13.30
N LEU A 90 8.56 -19.16 -13.82
CA LEU A 90 9.16 -19.90 -14.93
C LEU A 90 9.58 -21.31 -14.53
N VAL A 91 9.99 -21.53 -13.28
CA VAL A 91 10.30 -22.87 -12.76
C VAL A 91 9.18 -23.33 -11.82
N ASN A 92 9.07 -24.63 -11.54
CA ASN A 92 8.00 -25.16 -10.71
C ASN A 92 8.23 -24.88 -9.20
N GLN A 93 8.10 -23.60 -8.78
CA GLN A 93 8.28 -23.16 -7.38
C GLN A 93 7.09 -22.36 -6.89
N ALA A 94 5.88 -22.93 -6.97
CA ALA A 94 4.62 -22.28 -6.64
C ALA A 94 4.60 -21.60 -5.25
N ALA A 95 5.06 -22.27 -4.19
CA ALA A 95 5.07 -21.72 -2.84
C ALA A 95 5.97 -20.50 -2.69
N ARG A 96 7.10 -20.45 -3.42
CA ARG A 96 7.99 -19.28 -3.44
C ARG A 96 7.39 -18.15 -4.27
N ALA A 97 6.79 -18.46 -5.42
CA ALA A 97 6.11 -17.47 -6.26
C ALA A 97 4.98 -16.77 -5.47
N VAL A 98 4.14 -17.51 -4.76
CA VAL A 98 3.09 -16.95 -3.92
C VAL A 98 3.66 -16.04 -2.83
N ARG A 99 4.76 -16.43 -2.19
CA ARG A 99 5.42 -15.59 -1.17
C ARG A 99 5.94 -14.28 -1.76
N GLU A 100 6.61 -14.33 -2.90
CA GLU A 100 7.11 -13.11 -3.57
C GLU A 100 5.99 -12.21 -4.09
N SER A 101 4.82 -12.76 -4.40
CA SER A 101 3.66 -11.98 -4.84
C SER A 101 3.02 -11.13 -3.74
N GLN A 102 3.46 -11.26 -2.49
CA GLN A 102 2.92 -10.57 -1.31
C GLN A 102 1.45 -10.94 -0.97
N LEU A 103 0.86 -11.90 -1.66
CA LEU A 103 -0.53 -12.34 -1.40
C LEU A 103 -0.74 -12.83 0.04
N PRO A 104 0.13 -13.69 0.61
CA PRO A 104 -0.06 -14.19 1.98
C PRO A 104 0.11 -13.13 3.06
N SER A 105 0.80 -12.04 2.76
CA SER A 105 1.13 -10.98 3.74
C SER A 105 -0.09 -10.15 4.14
N PHE A 106 -1.17 -10.21 3.38
CA PHE A 106 -2.31 -9.32 3.52
C PHE A 106 -3.64 -10.03 3.72
N GLY A 107 -3.70 -11.34 3.53
CA GLY A 107 -4.92 -12.12 3.71
C GLY A 107 -5.16 -12.53 5.16
N ALA A 108 -6.40 -12.44 5.62
CA ALA A 108 -6.82 -12.98 6.90
C ALA A 108 -7.14 -14.50 6.84
N GLY A 109 -7.11 -15.07 5.65
CA GLY A 109 -7.36 -16.49 5.39
C GLY A 109 -6.57 -16.97 4.16
N ASN A 110 -6.28 -18.24 4.12
CA ASN A 110 -5.56 -18.90 3.04
C ASN A 110 -6.49 -19.42 1.92
N SER A 111 -7.76 -19.01 1.91
CA SER A 111 -8.72 -19.44 0.89
C SER A 111 -8.52 -18.63 -0.38
N LEU A 112 -8.14 -19.31 -1.45
CA LEU A 112 -8.20 -18.77 -2.80
C LEU A 112 -9.60 -18.99 -3.36
N CYS A 113 -10.09 -18.06 -4.15
CA CYS A 113 -11.34 -18.22 -4.86
C CYS A 113 -11.17 -17.97 -6.35
N LEU A 114 -11.92 -18.70 -7.15
CA LEU A 114 -12.16 -18.40 -8.55
C LEU A 114 -13.43 -17.58 -8.68
N LYS A 115 -13.43 -16.63 -9.57
CA LYS A 115 -14.52 -15.66 -9.76
C LYS A 115 -15.00 -15.65 -11.21
N TRP A 116 -16.32 -15.50 -11.41
CA TRP A 116 -16.90 -15.42 -12.75
C TRP A 116 -18.15 -14.57 -12.78
N CYS A 117 -18.49 -14.14 -13.96
CA CYS A 117 -19.77 -13.50 -14.29
C CYS A 117 -20.63 -14.49 -15.07
N SER A 118 -21.85 -14.75 -14.63
CA SER A 118 -22.76 -15.70 -15.30
C SER A 118 -23.14 -15.25 -16.70
N LEU A 119 -23.25 -13.94 -16.96
CA LEU A 119 -23.52 -13.42 -18.30
C LEU A 119 -22.31 -13.58 -19.24
N CYS A 120 -21.06 -13.41 -18.73
CA CYS A 120 -19.88 -13.78 -19.51
C CYS A 120 -19.91 -15.27 -19.85
N ALA A 121 -20.18 -16.14 -18.88
CA ALA A 121 -20.23 -17.57 -19.10
C ALA A 121 -21.33 -17.97 -20.11
N GLN A 122 -22.49 -17.33 -20.11
CA GLN A 122 -23.52 -17.52 -21.14
C GLN A 122 -23.03 -17.10 -22.53
N GLN A 123 -22.41 -15.94 -22.65
CA GLN A 123 -21.84 -15.47 -23.92
C GLN A 123 -20.72 -16.37 -24.42
N ASP A 124 -19.86 -16.85 -23.52
CA ASP A 124 -18.79 -17.78 -23.83
C ASP A 124 -19.33 -19.09 -24.38
N LEU A 125 -20.36 -19.64 -23.73
CA LEU A 125 -21.02 -20.86 -24.18
C LEU A 125 -21.63 -20.69 -25.57
N LEU A 126 -22.31 -19.59 -25.82
CA LEU A 126 -22.91 -19.27 -27.12
C LEU A 126 -21.85 -19.07 -28.22
N ARG A 127 -20.73 -18.42 -27.91
CA ARG A 127 -19.72 -18.05 -28.87
C ARG A 127 -18.67 -19.14 -29.14
N TYR A 128 -18.28 -19.86 -28.08
CA TYR A 128 -17.17 -20.82 -28.11
C TYR A 128 -17.58 -22.25 -27.78
N GLY A 129 -18.83 -22.48 -27.42
CA GLY A 129 -19.34 -23.81 -27.04
C GLY A 129 -18.88 -24.27 -25.66
N VAL A 130 -18.18 -23.44 -24.90
CA VAL A 130 -17.64 -23.77 -23.59
C VAL A 130 -17.47 -22.52 -22.74
N THR A 131 -17.72 -22.64 -21.42
CA THR A 131 -17.38 -21.59 -20.45
C THR A 131 -15.91 -21.69 -20.04
N TYR A 132 -15.32 -20.57 -19.61
CA TYR A 132 -13.92 -20.56 -19.17
C TYR A 132 -13.67 -19.47 -18.13
N TRP A 133 -12.55 -19.60 -17.39
CA TRP A 133 -12.16 -18.63 -16.37
C TRP A 133 -11.45 -17.44 -17.00
N HIS A 134 -12.06 -16.26 -16.94
CA HIS A 134 -11.48 -15.00 -17.40
C HIS A 134 -10.42 -14.53 -16.43
N ARG A 135 -9.30 -14.09 -16.96
CA ARG A 135 -8.14 -13.57 -16.22
C ARG A 135 -8.49 -12.29 -15.46
N SER A 136 -9.21 -11.37 -16.10
CA SER A 136 -9.65 -10.12 -15.52
C SER A 136 -10.54 -10.29 -14.28
N HIS A 137 -11.40 -11.31 -14.25
CA HIS A 137 -12.21 -11.62 -13.09
C HIS A 137 -11.36 -12.06 -11.89
N GLN A 138 -10.17 -12.63 -12.12
CA GLN A 138 -9.31 -13.12 -11.04
C GLN A 138 -8.41 -12.04 -10.43
N ILE A 139 -8.43 -10.82 -10.94
CA ILE A 139 -7.63 -9.72 -10.38
C ILE A 139 -7.95 -9.58 -8.88
N PRO A 140 -6.93 -9.61 -7.99
CA PRO A 140 -7.15 -9.52 -6.55
C PRO A 140 -7.97 -8.29 -6.17
N GLY A 141 -9.05 -8.52 -5.43
CA GLY A 141 -9.96 -7.47 -4.97
C GLY A 141 -11.05 -7.06 -5.95
N VAL A 142 -10.96 -7.37 -7.23
CA VAL A 142 -12.07 -7.15 -8.18
C VAL A 142 -13.25 -8.03 -7.78
N THR A 143 -14.42 -7.39 -7.61
CA THR A 143 -15.68 -8.03 -7.17
C THR A 143 -16.79 -7.93 -8.18
N ALA A 144 -16.61 -7.14 -9.23
CA ALA A 144 -17.59 -6.91 -10.28
C ALA A 144 -17.05 -7.28 -11.67
N CYS A 145 -17.96 -7.61 -12.58
CA CYS A 145 -17.63 -7.75 -13.98
C CYS A 145 -17.52 -6.35 -14.61
N PHE A 146 -16.40 -6.07 -15.27
CA PHE A 146 -16.19 -4.80 -15.96
C PHE A 146 -17.13 -4.58 -17.15
N PHE A 147 -17.61 -5.67 -17.77
CA PHE A 147 -18.45 -5.62 -18.95
C PHE A 147 -19.95 -5.59 -18.63
N HIS A 148 -20.41 -6.46 -17.69
CA HIS A 148 -21.84 -6.59 -17.39
C HIS A 148 -22.28 -5.81 -16.15
N HIS A 149 -21.34 -5.26 -15.35
CA HIS A 149 -21.60 -4.47 -14.14
C HIS A 149 -22.38 -5.22 -13.03
N TYR A 150 -22.29 -6.54 -13.02
CA TYR A 150 -22.81 -7.38 -11.95
C TYR A 150 -21.69 -7.90 -11.06
N LEU A 151 -22.03 -8.24 -9.82
CA LEU A 151 -21.09 -8.90 -8.90
C LEU A 151 -20.66 -10.25 -9.47
N LEU A 152 -19.39 -10.55 -9.31
CA LEU A 152 -18.84 -11.85 -9.64
C LEU A 152 -19.28 -12.91 -8.64
N ASN A 153 -19.69 -14.07 -9.14
CA ASN A 153 -19.84 -15.27 -8.35
C ASN A 153 -18.48 -15.80 -7.91
N ARG A 154 -18.45 -16.62 -6.86
CA ARG A 154 -17.20 -17.10 -6.26
C ARG A 154 -17.27 -18.60 -6.02
N TYR A 155 -16.18 -19.28 -6.31
CA TYR A 155 -15.94 -20.67 -5.94
C TYR A 155 -14.70 -20.72 -5.04
N GLU A 156 -14.85 -21.15 -3.80
CA GLU A 156 -13.76 -21.25 -2.85
C GLU A 156 -12.97 -22.54 -3.06
N LEU A 157 -11.66 -22.38 -3.19
CA LEU A 157 -10.72 -23.48 -3.32
C LEU A 157 -10.28 -23.91 -1.91
N THR A 158 -10.90 -24.95 -1.38
CA THR A 158 -10.73 -25.39 0.02
C THR A 158 -9.46 -26.19 0.29
N GLN A 159 -8.76 -26.64 -0.75
CA GLN A 159 -7.55 -27.43 -0.65
C GLN A 159 -6.45 -26.95 -1.61
N ARG A 160 -5.28 -27.63 -1.57
CA ARG A 160 -4.19 -27.37 -2.52
C ARG A 160 -4.73 -27.27 -3.94
N GLN A 161 -4.39 -26.17 -4.57
CA GLN A 161 -4.84 -25.86 -5.92
C GLN A 161 -4.39 -26.96 -6.87
N ARG A 162 -5.33 -27.76 -7.29
CA ARG A 162 -5.17 -28.80 -8.32
C ARG A 162 -6.02 -28.40 -9.51
N VAL A 163 -5.60 -28.86 -10.66
CA VAL A 163 -6.50 -28.84 -11.82
C VAL A 163 -7.66 -29.77 -11.52
N LEU A 164 -8.86 -29.24 -11.50
CA LEU A 164 -10.07 -30.01 -11.22
C LEU A 164 -10.81 -30.26 -12.54
N VAL A 165 -11.07 -31.52 -12.85
CA VAL A 165 -11.81 -31.91 -14.07
C VAL A 165 -13.18 -31.24 -14.07
N SER A 166 -13.56 -30.69 -15.21
CA SER A 166 -14.86 -30.01 -15.43
C SER A 166 -15.19 -28.84 -14.50
N LEU A 167 -14.22 -28.33 -13.73
CA LEU A 167 -14.41 -27.11 -12.94
C LEU A 167 -14.37 -25.88 -13.85
N LEU A 168 -15.49 -25.56 -14.44
CA LEU A 168 -15.70 -24.40 -15.29
C LEU A 168 -16.81 -23.48 -14.75
N PRO A 169 -16.87 -22.20 -15.14
CA PRO A 169 -17.89 -21.26 -14.67
C PRO A 169 -19.32 -21.73 -14.95
N GLY A 170 -20.20 -21.58 -13.96
CA GLY A 170 -21.63 -21.76 -14.14
C GLY A 170 -22.26 -20.58 -14.93
N HIS A 171 -23.38 -20.83 -15.60
CA HIS A 171 -24.03 -19.82 -16.44
C HIS A 171 -25.48 -19.47 -16.00
N ASN A 172 -25.98 -20.09 -14.94
CA ASN A 172 -27.36 -19.92 -14.46
C ASN A 172 -27.45 -19.32 -13.05
N ASP A 173 -26.39 -18.61 -12.59
CA ASP A 173 -26.39 -18.05 -11.26
C ASP A 173 -27.16 -16.75 -11.14
N TYR A 174 -27.60 -16.44 -9.93
CA TYR A 174 -28.33 -15.22 -9.63
C TYR A 174 -27.48 -13.97 -9.83
N LEU A 175 -28.01 -12.98 -10.55
CA LEU A 175 -27.34 -11.73 -10.85
C LEU A 175 -27.59 -10.70 -9.73
N ARG A 176 -26.52 -10.13 -9.20
CA ARG A 176 -26.55 -9.07 -8.19
C ARG A 176 -25.86 -7.83 -8.76
N PRO A 177 -26.51 -6.67 -8.78
CA PRO A 177 -25.89 -5.45 -9.30
C PRO A 177 -24.68 -5.04 -8.47
N ALA A 178 -23.65 -4.58 -9.13
CA ALA A 178 -22.44 -4.06 -8.51
C ALA A 178 -22.61 -2.57 -8.15
N LEU A 179 -21.84 -2.10 -7.17
CA LEU A 179 -21.70 -0.67 -6.88
C LEU A 179 -20.84 0.01 -7.95
N GLU A 180 -21.04 1.29 -8.16
CA GLU A 180 -20.26 2.08 -9.12
C GLU A 180 -18.76 2.01 -8.83
N SER A 181 -18.35 2.08 -7.55
CA SER A 181 -16.96 1.93 -7.14
C SER A 181 -16.38 0.56 -7.48
N GLU A 182 -17.18 -0.52 -7.41
CA GLU A 182 -16.75 -1.88 -7.77
C GLU A 182 -16.56 -2.03 -9.28
N VAL A 183 -17.48 -1.48 -10.05
CA VAL A 183 -17.38 -1.42 -11.51
C VAL A 183 -16.15 -0.61 -11.94
N LYS A 184 -15.92 0.55 -11.32
CA LYS A 184 -14.78 1.39 -11.62
C LYS A 184 -13.43 0.68 -11.35
N VAL A 185 -13.32 -0.04 -10.23
CA VAL A 185 -12.14 -0.86 -9.92
C VAL A 185 -11.96 -1.98 -10.94
N ALA A 186 -13.04 -2.62 -11.37
CA ALA A 186 -13.00 -3.69 -12.36
C ALA A 186 -12.55 -3.15 -13.74
N ASN A 187 -13.08 -2.02 -14.18
CA ASN A 187 -12.70 -1.38 -15.44
C ASN A 187 -11.22 -0.99 -15.45
N VAL A 188 -10.77 -0.23 -14.45
CA VAL A 188 -9.36 0.17 -14.35
C VAL A 188 -8.44 -1.05 -14.25
N GLY A 189 -8.86 -2.10 -13.52
CA GLY A 189 -8.11 -3.35 -13.42
C GLY A 189 -7.96 -4.07 -14.75
N PHE A 190 -9.04 -4.18 -15.51
CA PHE A 190 -9.03 -4.78 -16.85
C PHE A 190 -8.17 -3.97 -17.82
N GLU A 191 -8.38 -2.67 -17.92
CA GLU A 191 -7.63 -1.78 -18.81
C GLU A 191 -6.13 -1.83 -18.48
N LEU A 192 -5.77 -1.76 -17.19
CA LEU A 192 -4.40 -1.82 -16.74
C LEU A 192 -3.73 -3.14 -17.11
N LEU A 193 -4.42 -4.27 -16.90
CA LEU A 193 -3.92 -5.58 -17.26
C LEU A 193 -3.70 -5.71 -18.78
N GLN A 194 -4.63 -5.20 -19.59
CA GLN A 194 -4.51 -5.15 -21.05
C GLN A 194 -3.33 -4.28 -21.49
N PHE A 195 -3.22 -3.08 -20.93
CA PHE A 195 -2.16 -2.13 -21.26
C PHE A 195 -0.76 -2.70 -20.95
N ILE A 196 -0.58 -3.25 -19.75
CA ILE A 196 0.70 -3.84 -19.33
C ILE A 196 1.04 -5.09 -20.15
N SER A 197 0.04 -5.89 -20.52
CA SER A 197 0.26 -7.11 -21.31
C SER A 197 0.62 -6.84 -22.77
N ARG A 198 0.19 -5.71 -23.33
CA ARG A 198 0.48 -5.32 -24.73
C ARG A 198 1.78 -4.54 -24.86
N GLN A 199 2.01 -3.61 -23.97
CA GLN A 199 3.25 -2.84 -23.95
C GLN A 199 4.13 -3.51 -22.91
N GLN A 200 5.35 -3.88 -23.27
CA GLN A 200 6.38 -4.18 -22.27
C GLN A 200 6.57 -2.90 -21.45
N ALA A 201 5.76 -2.77 -20.39
CA ALA A 201 5.58 -1.54 -19.66
C ALA A 201 6.92 -1.02 -19.19
N SER A 202 7.32 0.15 -19.66
CA SER A 202 8.43 0.89 -19.09
C SER A 202 8.19 1.02 -17.58
N GLN A 203 9.20 0.74 -16.77
CA GLN A 203 9.11 0.87 -15.32
C GLN A 203 8.78 2.32 -14.98
N ILE A 204 7.51 2.58 -14.63
CA ILE A 204 7.10 3.87 -14.09
C ILE A 204 7.20 3.83 -12.57
N ASP A 205 7.63 4.92 -11.97
CA ASP A 205 7.54 5.09 -10.51
C ASP A 205 6.09 5.43 -10.14
N ILE A 206 5.30 4.40 -9.84
CA ILE A 206 3.88 4.54 -9.48
C ILE A 206 3.66 5.47 -8.27
N ALA A 207 4.60 5.51 -7.32
CA ALA A 207 4.53 6.40 -6.18
C ALA A 207 4.67 7.87 -6.59
N MET A 208 5.53 8.15 -7.58
CA MET A 208 5.67 9.48 -8.16
C MET A 208 4.43 9.89 -8.95
N VAL A 209 3.85 8.98 -9.75
CA VAL A 209 2.59 9.21 -10.47
C VAL A 209 1.48 9.60 -9.49
N TYR A 210 1.29 8.83 -8.42
CA TYR A 210 0.32 9.16 -7.39
C TYR A 210 0.59 10.51 -6.74
N ARG A 211 1.85 10.82 -6.42
CA ARG A 211 2.21 12.12 -5.82
C ARG A 211 1.92 13.28 -6.77
N THR A 212 2.21 13.14 -8.05
CA THR A 212 1.91 14.15 -9.06
C THR A 212 0.41 14.40 -9.12
N ARG A 213 -0.39 13.34 -9.25
CA ARG A 213 -1.86 13.46 -9.27
C ARG A 213 -2.43 14.07 -7.98
N LEU A 214 -1.91 13.65 -6.82
CA LEU A 214 -2.30 14.23 -5.54
C LEU A 214 -1.91 15.72 -5.41
N ALA A 215 -0.83 16.15 -6.05
CA ALA A 215 -0.46 17.56 -6.09
C ALA A 215 -1.45 18.37 -6.94
N GLU A 216 -1.83 17.88 -8.11
CA GLU A 216 -2.86 18.47 -8.98
C GLU A 216 -4.20 18.61 -8.24
N LEU A 217 -4.59 17.57 -7.51
CA LEU A 217 -5.82 17.54 -6.70
C LEU A 217 -5.72 18.34 -5.40
N GLY A 218 -4.57 18.97 -5.11
CA GLY A 218 -4.38 19.81 -3.93
C GLY A 218 -4.21 19.06 -2.61
N TYR A 219 -3.93 17.74 -2.64
CA TYR A 219 -3.64 16.96 -1.44
C TYR A 219 -2.18 17.04 -0.98
N ILE A 220 -1.30 17.65 -1.76
CA ILE A 220 0.09 17.91 -1.36
C ILE A 220 0.26 19.39 -1.02
N THR A 221 0.93 19.66 0.10
CA THR A 221 1.26 21.03 0.50
C THR A 221 2.45 21.52 -0.30
N TYR A 222 2.68 22.83 -0.34
CA TYR A 222 3.85 23.45 -0.94
C TYR A 222 5.18 22.86 -0.44
N SER A 223 5.23 22.40 0.83
CA SER A 223 6.39 21.72 1.41
C SER A 223 6.46 20.22 1.09
N GLY A 224 5.70 19.71 0.11
CA GLY A 224 5.70 18.31 -0.32
C GLY A 224 5.02 17.33 0.65
N ARG A 225 4.34 17.83 1.69
CA ARG A 225 3.67 16.97 2.68
C ARG A 225 2.24 16.64 2.24
N VAL A 226 1.85 15.38 2.40
CA VAL A 226 0.49 14.90 2.11
C VAL A 226 -0.50 15.36 3.18
N ARG A 227 -1.63 15.90 2.77
CA ARG A 227 -2.76 16.30 3.61
C ARG A 227 -3.58 15.07 4.02
N ARG A 228 -2.98 14.17 4.79
CA ARG A 228 -3.51 12.83 5.10
C ARG A 228 -4.95 12.81 5.59
N LYS A 229 -5.35 13.77 6.43
CA LYS A 229 -6.72 13.81 7.00
C LYS A 229 -7.78 14.10 5.93
N SER A 230 -7.52 15.08 5.06
CA SER A 230 -8.43 15.43 3.96
C SER A 230 -8.50 14.29 2.95
N LEU A 231 -7.33 13.82 2.51
CA LEU A 231 -7.21 12.70 1.58
C LEU A 231 -7.97 11.46 2.04
N MET A 232 -7.72 11.02 3.28
CA MET A 232 -8.36 9.80 3.80
C MET A 232 -9.87 9.98 4.01
N ARG A 233 -10.33 11.16 4.42
CA ARG A 233 -11.76 11.43 4.59
C ARG A 233 -12.50 11.32 3.25
N GLU A 234 -11.96 11.90 2.19
CA GLU A 234 -12.58 11.89 0.88
C GLU A 234 -12.49 10.49 0.24
N PHE A 235 -11.34 9.85 0.34
CA PHE A 235 -11.17 8.47 -0.10
C PHE A 235 -12.17 7.51 0.57
N VAL A 236 -12.32 7.58 1.89
CA VAL A 236 -13.27 6.73 2.64
C VAL A 236 -14.72 7.04 2.28
N ALA A 237 -15.06 8.31 2.02
CA ALA A 237 -16.41 8.67 1.60
C ALA A 237 -16.78 7.99 0.27
N ASP A 238 -15.83 7.92 -0.65
CA ASP A 238 -16.08 7.39 -2.00
C ASP A 238 -16.00 5.85 -2.07
N VAL A 239 -15.06 5.25 -1.32
CA VAL A 239 -14.81 3.80 -1.43
C VAL A 239 -15.22 3.00 -0.19
N GLY A 240 -15.74 3.64 0.84
CA GLY A 240 -16.04 2.99 2.14
C GLY A 240 -17.09 1.90 2.08
N GLN A 241 -17.94 1.90 1.05
CA GLN A 241 -18.96 0.88 0.81
C GLN A 241 -18.49 -0.26 -0.10
N TYR A 242 -17.23 -0.24 -0.54
CA TYR A 242 -16.68 -1.29 -1.38
C TYR A 242 -16.76 -2.65 -0.71
N ARG A 243 -17.35 -3.62 -1.37
CA ARG A 243 -17.52 -4.99 -0.84
C ARG A 243 -16.25 -5.79 -1.10
N THR A 244 -15.48 -6.03 -0.06
CA THR A 244 -14.24 -6.81 -0.14
C THR A 244 -14.47 -8.27 0.21
N GLY A 245 -13.65 -9.17 -0.36
CA GLY A 245 -13.51 -10.53 0.14
C GLY A 245 -12.62 -10.59 1.38
N LEU A 246 -12.63 -11.72 2.09
CA LEU A 246 -11.77 -11.95 3.26
C LEU A 246 -10.27 -11.94 2.91
N ASP A 247 -9.93 -12.22 1.66
CA ASP A 247 -8.60 -12.29 1.08
C ASP A 247 -8.02 -10.92 0.68
N THR A 248 -8.78 -9.84 0.86
CA THR A 248 -8.46 -8.53 0.28
C THR A 248 -8.13 -7.53 1.36
N PRO A 249 -6.92 -6.92 1.34
CA PRO A 249 -6.56 -5.91 2.33
C PRO A 249 -7.34 -4.62 2.13
N PHE A 250 -8.20 -4.32 3.10
CA PHE A 250 -8.96 -3.07 3.14
C PHE A 250 -8.59 -2.27 4.39
N PHE A 251 -8.84 -0.96 4.40
CA PHE A 251 -8.57 -0.17 5.59
C PHE A 251 -9.50 -0.57 6.73
N ARG A 252 -8.94 -0.76 7.92
CA ARG A 252 -9.69 -1.23 9.10
C ARG A 252 -10.50 -0.12 9.76
N HIS A 253 -10.10 1.11 9.57
CA HIS A 253 -10.68 2.28 10.22
C HIS A 253 -10.51 3.51 9.33
N PRO A 254 -11.48 4.45 9.32
CA PRO A 254 -11.40 5.70 8.53
C PRO A 254 -10.17 6.59 8.83
N LYS A 255 -9.46 6.33 9.93
CA LYS A 255 -8.21 7.02 10.29
C LYS A 255 -6.95 6.19 10.02
N ASP A 256 -7.06 5.10 9.27
CA ASP A 256 -5.91 4.29 8.88
C ASP A 256 -5.11 4.98 7.76
N TYR A 257 -4.44 6.06 8.13
CA TYR A 257 -3.64 6.86 7.19
C TYR A 257 -2.52 6.08 6.52
N ARG A 258 -2.07 4.96 7.12
CA ARG A 258 -0.99 4.13 6.55
C ARG A 258 -1.46 3.40 5.30
N TYR A 259 -2.74 3.10 5.21
CA TYR A 259 -3.30 2.39 4.06
C TYR A 259 -2.95 3.06 2.73
N ILE A 260 -3.03 4.40 2.65
CA ILE A 260 -2.70 5.16 1.44
C ILE A 260 -1.25 5.65 1.48
N THR A 261 -0.77 6.20 2.61
CA THR A 261 0.53 6.89 2.63
C THR A 261 1.70 5.96 2.32
N GLN A 262 1.58 4.68 2.60
CA GLN A 262 2.58 3.68 2.23
C GLN A 262 2.69 3.49 0.70
N LEU A 263 1.60 3.68 -0.06
CA LEU A 263 1.62 3.62 -1.53
C LEU A 263 2.39 4.78 -2.17
N LEU A 264 2.66 5.85 -1.40
CA LEU A 264 3.38 7.04 -1.83
C LEU A 264 4.88 6.98 -1.51
N GLU A 265 5.34 5.89 -0.91
CA GLU A 265 6.74 5.65 -0.61
C GLU A 265 7.43 5.02 -1.82
N GLN A 266 8.58 5.58 -2.21
CA GLN A 266 9.36 5.03 -3.31
C GLN A 266 9.82 3.62 -2.98
N ARG A 267 9.82 2.75 -3.98
CA ARG A 267 10.22 1.33 -3.87
C ARG A 267 9.43 0.55 -2.80
N SER A 268 8.20 0.98 -2.51
CA SER A 268 7.32 0.18 -1.67
C SER A 268 6.66 -0.92 -2.48
N SER A 269 6.50 -2.09 -1.85
CA SER A 269 5.79 -3.21 -2.45
C SER A 269 4.57 -3.51 -1.60
N HIS A 270 3.40 -3.33 -2.17
CA HIS A 270 2.14 -3.56 -1.49
C HIS A 270 1.22 -4.41 -2.35
N HIS A 271 0.25 -5.03 -1.71
CA HIS A 271 -0.74 -5.88 -2.37
C HIS A 271 -1.40 -5.15 -3.56
N PRO A 272 -1.50 -5.77 -4.75
CA PRO A 272 -2.02 -5.15 -5.96
C PRO A 272 -3.38 -4.47 -5.79
N PHE A 273 -4.28 -5.04 -4.98
CA PHE A 273 -5.59 -4.44 -4.72
C PHE A 273 -5.52 -3.05 -4.07
N ARG A 274 -4.58 -2.81 -3.17
CA ARG A 274 -4.42 -1.48 -2.55
C ARG A 274 -4.09 -0.44 -3.59
N HIS A 275 -3.19 -0.78 -4.50
CA HIS A 275 -2.84 0.07 -5.64
C HIS A 275 -4.04 0.25 -6.57
N LEU A 276 -4.72 -0.83 -6.92
CA LEU A 276 -5.84 -0.81 -7.84
C LEU A 276 -6.99 0.06 -7.33
N LEU A 277 -7.38 -0.11 -6.06
CA LEU A 277 -8.40 0.70 -5.41
C LEU A 277 -8.02 2.19 -5.36
N PHE A 278 -6.74 2.48 -5.07
CA PHE A 278 -6.26 3.86 -5.04
C PHE A 278 -6.13 4.46 -6.44
N THR A 279 -5.68 3.68 -7.43
CA THR A 279 -5.65 4.08 -8.84
C THR A 279 -7.03 4.41 -9.36
N SER A 280 -8.00 3.53 -9.14
CA SER A 280 -9.39 3.75 -9.59
C SER A 280 -10.05 4.97 -8.94
N TRP A 281 -9.61 5.35 -7.75
CA TRP A 281 -10.08 6.58 -7.10
C TRP A 281 -9.42 7.84 -7.66
N LEU A 282 -8.14 7.77 -8.03
CA LEU A 282 -7.38 8.90 -8.54
C LEU A 282 -7.59 9.17 -10.03
N PHE A 283 -7.84 8.12 -10.82
CA PHE A 283 -7.89 8.15 -12.27
C PHE A 283 -9.20 7.57 -12.79
N ASN A 284 -9.61 8.00 -13.96
CA ASN A 284 -10.82 7.47 -14.59
C ASN A 284 -10.52 6.28 -15.51
N SER A 285 -9.28 6.16 -16.00
CA SER A 285 -8.83 5.07 -16.85
C SER A 285 -7.36 4.70 -16.55
N ALA A 286 -6.94 3.53 -17.01
CA ALA A 286 -5.53 3.14 -16.94
C ALA A 286 -4.67 4.03 -17.86
N GLN A 287 -5.20 4.51 -18.99
CA GLN A 287 -4.49 5.40 -19.90
C GLN A 287 -4.08 6.71 -19.19
N GLU A 288 -5.01 7.34 -18.47
CA GLU A 288 -4.74 8.56 -17.71
C GLU A 288 -3.57 8.40 -16.73
N LEU A 289 -3.41 7.22 -16.13
CA LEU A 289 -2.30 6.92 -15.23
C LEU A 289 -0.94 6.95 -15.94
N PHE A 290 -0.86 6.46 -17.18
CA PHE A 290 0.40 6.43 -17.94
C PHE A 290 0.73 7.75 -18.64
N GLU A 291 -0.26 8.60 -18.87
CA GLU A 291 -0.10 9.91 -19.51
C GLU A 291 0.42 10.98 -18.53
N ILE A 292 0.46 10.72 -17.23
CA ILE A 292 0.99 11.68 -16.26
C ILE A 292 2.47 11.99 -16.55
N ASN A 293 2.72 13.26 -16.83
CA ASN A 293 4.07 13.74 -17.07
C ASN A 293 4.85 13.93 -15.76
N ILE A 294 5.73 12.96 -15.44
CA ILE A 294 6.58 12.96 -14.25
C ILE A 294 7.72 14.00 -14.37
N SER A 295 7.99 14.52 -15.57
CA SER A 295 9.15 15.41 -15.85
C SER A 295 9.03 16.81 -15.25
N GLN A 296 7.87 17.21 -14.76
CA GLN A 296 7.75 18.44 -14.00
C GLN A 296 8.20 18.21 -12.56
N LYS A 297 9.31 18.84 -12.15
CA LYS A 297 9.62 19.03 -10.72
C LYS A 297 8.31 19.32 -10.01
N ILE A 298 8.01 18.61 -8.90
CA ILE A 298 6.84 18.86 -8.05
C ILE A 298 6.99 20.25 -7.38
N THR A 299 7.07 21.26 -8.21
CA THR A 299 6.72 22.63 -7.88
C THR A 299 5.25 22.73 -8.23
N PRO A 300 4.38 23.07 -7.29
CA PRO A 300 2.97 23.28 -7.61
C PRO A 300 2.91 24.42 -8.62
N GLN A 301 2.88 24.08 -9.90
CA GLN A 301 2.52 25.04 -10.92
C GLN A 301 1.02 25.25 -10.77
N ILE A 302 0.67 26.47 -10.47
CA ILE A 302 -0.69 26.97 -10.51
C ILE A 302 -1.11 27.01 -11.98
N ASN A 303 -1.53 25.86 -12.54
CA ASN A 303 -2.27 25.87 -13.78
C ASN A 303 -3.73 26.22 -13.44
N ARG A 304 -4.01 27.49 -13.70
CA ARG A 304 -5.35 28.06 -13.72
C ARG A 304 -6.08 27.51 -14.96
N SER A 305 -6.85 26.48 -14.76
CA SER A 305 -8.12 26.24 -15.47
C SER A 305 -8.46 24.74 -15.40
N VAL A 306 -9.40 24.39 -14.66
CA VAL A 306 -10.61 23.59 -14.89
C VAL A 306 -11.17 23.15 -13.53
N VAL A 307 -12.27 23.72 -13.15
CA VAL A 307 -13.31 23.22 -12.23
C VAL A 307 -12.87 22.70 -10.84
N PHE A 308 -12.37 23.59 -9.97
CA PHE A 308 -12.54 23.51 -8.52
C PHE A 308 -12.75 24.93 -7.96
N ASN A 309 -13.91 25.48 -8.26
CA ASN A 309 -14.25 26.88 -7.97
C ASN A 309 -14.49 27.22 -6.49
N THR A 310 -14.31 26.28 -5.54
CA THR A 310 -14.60 26.56 -4.13
C THR A 310 -13.38 26.63 -3.21
N ARG A 311 -12.25 25.97 -3.53
CA ARG A 311 -11.04 25.97 -2.65
C ARG A 311 -9.99 27.01 -3.00
N ASN A 312 -9.73 27.23 -4.30
CA ASN A 312 -8.82 28.31 -4.74
C ASN A 312 -9.42 29.68 -4.44
N ASN A 313 -10.74 29.85 -4.54
CA ASN A 313 -11.42 31.03 -4.08
C ASN A 313 -11.22 31.28 -2.59
N CYS A 314 -11.19 30.24 -1.74
CA CYS A 314 -11.03 30.42 -0.30
C CYS A 314 -9.61 30.85 0.08
N GLU A 315 -8.56 30.33 -0.56
CA GLU A 315 -7.17 30.76 -0.31
C GLU A 315 -6.93 32.16 -0.87
N GLN A 316 -7.41 32.44 -2.04
CA GLN A 316 -7.37 33.74 -2.69
C GLN A 316 -8.17 34.79 -1.90
N ASN A 317 -9.34 34.42 -1.40
CA ASN A 317 -10.14 35.26 -0.50
C ASN A 317 -9.39 35.52 0.82
N CYS A 318 -8.69 34.51 1.37
CA CYS A 318 -7.83 34.74 2.54
C CYS A 318 -6.71 35.75 2.23
N LEU A 319 -6.04 35.66 1.06
CA LEU A 319 -4.97 36.56 0.66
C LEU A 319 -5.49 37.98 0.46
N VAL A 320 -6.61 38.14 -0.25
CA VAL A 320 -7.25 39.46 -0.45
C VAL A 320 -7.60 40.11 0.88
N LEU A 321 -8.27 39.38 1.77
CA LEU A 321 -8.63 39.91 3.10
C LEU A 321 -7.42 40.26 3.95
N LEU A 322 -6.33 39.46 3.88
CA LEU A 322 -5.08 39.75 4.59
C LEU A 322 -4.35 40.97 4.00
N GLN A 323 -4.37 41.13 2.67
CA GLN A 323 -3.82 42.32 1.98
C GLN A 323 -4.61 43.58 2.31
N GLN A 324 -5.93 43.46 2.47
CA GLN A 324 -6.83 44.53 2.93
C GLN A 324 -6.68 44.84 4.43
N LYS A 325 -5.68 44.25 5.09
CA LYS A 325 -5.38 44.47 6.52
C LYS A 325 -6.49 44.02 7.50
N HIS A 326 -7.39 43.13 7.08
CA HIS A 326 -8.34 42.53 8.01
C HIS A 326 -7.63 41.73 9.10
N SER A 327 -8.20 41.71 10.29
CA SER A 327 -7.64 40.97 11.42
C SER A 327 -7.69 39.46 11.18
N LEU A 328 -6.72 38.71 11.71
CA LEU A 328 -6.72 37.23 11.61
C LEU A 328 -8.03 36.59 12.18
N SER A 329 -8.69 37.25 13.13
CA SER A 329 -9.96 36.79 13.70
C SER A 329 -11.12 36.97 12.74
N GLU A 330 -11.10 38.03 11.99
CA GLU A 330 -12.10 38.39 10.98
C GLU A 330 -11.99 37.48 9.77
N VAL A 331 -10.77 37.31 9.27
CA VAL A 331 -10.48 36.36 8.17
C VAL A 331 -10.83 34.93 8.57
N TYR A 332 -10.56 34.52 9.83
CA TYR A 332 -11.00 33.23 10.36
C TYR A 332 -12.52 33.08 10.31
N ARG A 333 -13.26 34.12 10.73
CA ARG A 333 -14.71 34.12 10.79
C ARG A 333 -15.34 33.98 9.39
N VAL A 334 -14.75 34.69 8.41
CA VAL A 334 -15.23 34.68 7.02
C VAL A 334 -14.85 33.41 6.26
N THR A 335 -13.61 32.90 6.46
CA THR A 335 -13.05 31.83 5.62
C THR A 335 -13.01 30.47 6.32
N GLY A 336 -13.24 30.38 7.62
CA GLY A 336 -13.10 29.16 8.43
C GLY A 336 -11.66 28.68 8.60
N LYS A 337 -10.67 29.38 8.05
CA LYS A 337 -9.25 28.98 8.09
C LYS A 337 -8.60 29.34 9.42
N SER A 338 -7.90 28.38 10.05
CA SER A 338 -7.26 28.60 11.34
C SER A 338 -6.28 29.77 11.33
N ARG A 339 -6.17 30.47 12.45
CA ARG A 339 -5.23 31.61 12.59
C ARG A 339 -3.78 31.22 12.32
N CYS A 340 -3.37 29.98 12.63
CA CYS A 340 -2.05 29.45 12.30
C CYS A 340 -1.84 29.32 10.79
N TYR A 341 -2.85 28.85 10.08
CA TYR A 341 -2.84 28.80 8.62
C TYR A 341 -2.72 30.19 8.02
N LEU A 342 -3.54 31.14 8.48
CA LEU A 342 -3.53 32.54 7.98
C LEU A 342 -2.19 33.23 8.24
N LYS A 343 -1.58 33.05 9.42
CA LYS A 343 -0.22 33.57 9.70
C LYS A 343 0.81 33.00 8.75
N ARG A 344 0.75 31.71 8.50
CA ARG A 344 1.66 31.05 7.56
C ARG A 344 1.43 31.52 6.12
N LEU A 345 0.18 31.67 5.71
CA LEU A 345 -0.18 32.17 4.38
C LEU A 345 0.34 33.59 4.16
N ALA A 346 0.18 34.46 5.14
CA ALA A 346 0.70 35.83 5.14
C ALA A 346 2.24 35.83 5.06
N HIS A 347 2.91 35.00 5.84
CA HIS A 347 4.38 34.90 5.83
C HIS A 347 4.92 34.44 4.47
N ILE A 348 4.31 33.44 3.86
CA ILE A 348 4.71 32.91 2.53
C ILE A 348 4.54 33.99 1.46
N ASN A 349 3.46 34.77 1.53
CA ASN A 349 3.14 35.83 0.56
C ASN A 349 3.69 37.20 0.96
N ARG A 350 4.60 37.27 1.94
CA ARG A 350 5.24 38.50 2.44
C ARG A 350 4.26 39.61 2.84
N ILE A 351 3.07 39.23 3.31
CA ILE A 351 2.06 40.15 3.81
C ILE A 351 2.39 40.51 5.27
N LEU A 352 2.65 41.79 5.53
CA LEU A 352 2.90 42.28 6.88
C LEU A 352 1.58 42.27 7.70
N LEU A 353 1.50 41.36 8.67
CA LEU A 353 0.39 41.30 9.59
C LEU A 353 0.59 42.29 10.73
N GLN A 354 -0.38 43.17 10.95
CA GLN A 354 -0.43 43.99 12.15
C GLN A 354 -0.87 43.15 13.35
N LEU A 355 0.05 42.35 13.87
CA LEU A 355 -0.17 41.58 15.09
C LEU A 355 0.02 42.53 16.28
N LYS A 356 -1.07 42.87 16.99
CA LYS A 356 -0.92 43.56 18.27
C LYS A 356 -0.11 42.66 19.21
N PRO A 357 1.05 43.06 19.72
CA PRO A 357 1.86 42.27 20.64
C PRO A 357 1.22 42.29 22.00
N LYS A 358 0.13 41.52 22.22
CA LYS A 358 -0.62 41.57 23.47
C LYS A 358 -0.06 40.70 24.59
N VAL A 359 0.78 39.70 24.26
CA VAL A 359 1.19 38.69 25.26
C VAL A 359 2.68 38.40 25.23
N LEU A 360 3.32 38.28 24.07
CA LEU A 360 4.73 37.94 23.96
C LEU A 360 5.57 39.23 23.92
N THR A 361 5.92 39.76 25.06
CA THR A 361 6.91 40.83 25.17
C THR A 361 8.33 40.26 25.01
N PRO A 362 9.34 41.07 24.64
CA PRO A 362 10.74 40.62 24.56
C PRO A 362 11.22 39.96 25.87
N ILE A 363 10.89 40.54 27.00
CA ILE A 363 11.25 40.03 28.33
C ILE A 363 10.62 38.66 28.58
N LEU A 364 9.34 38.50 28.28
CA LEU A 364 8.64 37.23 28.45
C LEU A 364 9.17 36.18 27.49
N THR A 365 9.48 36.55 26.26
CA THR A 365 10.09 35.67 25.27
C THR A 365 11.44 35.15 25.75
N GLN A 366 12.30 35.99 26.29
CA GLN A 366 13.59 35.64 26.83
C GLN A 366 13.46 34.71 28.06
N ARG A 367 12.50 34.96 28.93
CA ARG A 367 12.20 34.10 30.07
C ARG A 367 11.72 32.70 29.63
N ILE A 368 10.88 32.61 28.60
CA ILE A 368 10.46 31.33 28.03
C ILE A 368 11.66 30.56 27.49
N ILE A 369 12.56 31.23 26.77
CA ILE A 369 13.78 30.61 26.20
C ILE A 369 14.65 30.09 27.33
N GLN A 370 14.91 30.88 28.39
CA GLN A 370 15.69 30.44 29.55
C GLN A 370 15.10 29.21 30.23
N LEU A 371 13.78 29.21 30.50
CA LEU A 371 13.10 28.08 31.10
C LEU A 371 13.12 26.85 30.19
N ALA A 372 13.07 27.06 28.88
CA ALA A 372 13.13 25.99 27.93
C ALA A 372 14.53 25.36 27.80
N TYR A 373 15.61 26.16 27.92
CA TYR A 373 17.00 25.67 28.04
C TYR A 373 17.22 24.93 29.36
N ALA A 374 16.59 25.38 30.46
CA ALA A 374 16.62 24.66 31.73
C ALA A 374 15.86 23.31 31.70
N GLY A 375 15.33 22.89 30.54
CA GLY A 375 14.67 21.60 30.38
C GLY A 375 13.23 21.55 30.87
N ILE A 376 12.66 22.66 31.29
CA ILE A 376 11.29 22.71 31.86
C ILE A 376 10.24 22.36 30.78
N HIS A 377 9.26 21.55 31.16
CA HIS A 377 8.21 21.12 30.24
C HIS A 377 7.31 22.29 29.85
N ARG A 378 6.92 22.37 28.57
CA ARG A 378 6.09 23.43 28.00
C ARG A 378 4.80 23.76 28.77
N LYS A 379 4.15 22.78 29.40
CA LYS A 379 2.97 23.03 30.26
C LYS A 379 3.34 23.86 31.50
N VAL A 380 4.45 23.48 32.16
CA VAL A 380 4.92 24.21 33.34
C VAL A 380 5.43 25.60 32.99
N ILE A 381 6.08 25.76 31.81
CA ILE A 381 6.45 27.10 31.30
C ILE A 381 5.20 27.96 31.07
N SER A 382 4.17 27.36 30.45
CA SER A 382 2.87 28.01 30.21
C SER A 382 2.23 28.51 31.52
N GLU A 383 2.21 27.66 32.54
CA GLU A 383 1.67 27.98 33.86
C GLU A 383 2.51 29.07 34.54
N ARG A 384 3.85 28.96 34.55
CA ARG A 384 4.74 29.94 35.18
C ARG A 384 4.75 31.31 34.51
N CYS A 385 4.45 31.34 33.23
CA CYS A 385 4.46 32.57 32.44
C CYS A 385 3.04 33.15 32.24
N GLY A 386 2.01 32.49 32.71
CA GLY A 386 0.61 32.94 32.58
C GLY A 386 0.13 33.03 31.12
N ILE A 387 0.65 32.18 30.23
CA ILE A 387 0.38 32.22 28.77
C ILE A 387 -0.08 30.87 28.27
N GLY A 388 -0.73 30.85 27.11
CA GLY A 388 -1.15 29.62 26.47
C GLY A 388 0.06 28.74 25.98
N ILE A 389 -0.09 27.40 26.07
CA ILE A 389 0.92 26.43 25.61
C ILE A 389 1.34 26.69 24.16
N GLY A 390 0.40 27.10 23.29
CA GLY A 390 0.70 27.43 21.90
C GLY A 390 1.66 28.59 21.73
N SER A 391 1.59 29.61 22.61
CA SER A 391 2.53 30.74 22.61
C SER A 391 3.92 30.31 23.05
N VAL A 392 4.02 29.44 24.04
CA VAL A 392 5.30 28.83 24.45
C VAL A 392 5.91 28.01 23.31
N GLU A 393 5.11 27.18 22.63
CA GLU A 393 5.59 26.40 21.48
C GLU A 393 6.04 27.30 20.32
N GLN A 394 5.35 28.40 20.08
CA GLN A 394 5.74 29.37 19.05
C GLN A 394 7.14 29.94 19.35
N VAL A 395 7.40 30.33 20.59
CA VAL A 395 8.72 30.85 20.99
C VAL A 395 9.79 29.76 20.85
N ILE A 396 9.55 28.55 21.38
CA ILE A 396 10.52 27.46 21.32
C ILE A 396 10.83 27.08 19.86
N SER A 397 9.82 27.00 19.00
CA SER A 397 9.99 26.62 17.59
C SER A 397 10.64 27.71 16.72
N SER A 398 10.64 28.97 17.17
CA SER A 398 11.33 30.04 16.48
C SER A 398 12.84 30.06 16.74
N GLN A 399 13.35 29.22 17.66
CA GLN A 399 14.77 29.12 18.02
C GLN A 399 15.31 27.74 17.56
N PRO A 400 15.98 27.64 16.38
CA PRO A 400 16.47 26.37 15.85
C PRO A 400 17.41 25.61 16.82
N ASP A 401 18.36 26.33 17.43
CA ASP A 401 19.32 25.77 18.36
C ASP A 401 18.68 25.20 19.61
N LEU A 402 17.66 25.88 20.14
CA LEU A 402 16.87 25.40 21.27
C LEU A 402 16.07 24.14 20.92
N VAL A 403 15.55 24.07 19.71
CA VAL A 403 14.83 22.89 19.23
C VAL A 403 15.77 21.68 19.17
N GLU A 404 16.98 21.86 18.63
CA GLU A 404 17.99 20.81 18.56
C GLU A 404 18.48 20.37 19.96
N TYR A 405 18.77 21.35 20.81
CA TYR A 405 19.15 21.08 22.18
C TYR A 405 18.09 20.23 22.91
N ARG A 406 16.83 20.59 22.81
CA ARG A 406 15.72 19.84 23.41
C ARG A 406 15.53 18.45 22.81
N LYS A 407 15.80 18.28 21.51
CA LYS A 407 15.82 16.96 20.88
C LYS A 407 16.92 16.07 21.48
N LYS A 408 18.14 16.60 21.64
CA LYS A 408 19.27 15.89 22.27
C LYS A 408 18.96 15.53 23.73
N CYS A 409 18.40 16.45 24.52
CA CYS A 409 18.00 16.20 25.91
C CYS A 409 16.93 15.09 26.00
N ARG A 410 15.93 15.11 25.11
CA ARG A 410 14.88 14.07 25.06
C ARG A 410 15.45 12.71 24.66
N TRP A 411 16.36 12.69 23.71
CA TRP A 411 17.03 11.46 23.29
C TRP A 411 17.84 10.87 24.44
N GLU A 412 18.64 11.69 25.13
CA GLU A 412 19.46 11.25 26.26
C GLU A 412 18.60 10.78 27.46
N SER A 413 17.52 11.52 27.76
CA SER A 413 16.57 11.10 28.79
C SER A 413 15.92 9.75 28.48
N LYS A 414 15.58 9.53 27.21
CA LYS A 414 15.03 8.27 26.74
C LYS A 414 16.06 7.15 26.82
N ARG A 415 17.31 7.42 26.45
CA ARG A 415 18.43 6.49 26.56
C ARG A 415 18.64 6.03 28.00
N ARG A 416 18.73 6.98 28.94
CA ARG A 416 18.90 6.68 30.37
C ARG A 416 17.73 5.85 30.93
N ARG A 417 16.51 6.22 30.61
CA ARG A 417 15.33 5.46 31.04
C ARG A 417 15.37 4.02 30.53
N TYR A 418 15.60 3.82 29.25
CA TYR A 418 15.62 2.49 28.65
C TYR A 418 16.80 1.64 29.12
N ARG A 419 17.97 2.25 29.38
CA ARG A 419 19.08 1.57 30.06
C ARG A 419 18.67 1.12 31.48
N ALA A 420 18.01 2.00 32.21
CA ALA A 420 17.54 1.66 33.57
C ALA A 420 16.49 0.56 33.56
N ASP A 421 15.59 0.54 32.57
CA ASP A 421 14.57 -0.52 32.43
C ASP A 421 15.23 -1.89 32.20
N ILE A 422 16.20 -2.00 31.30
CA ILE A 422 16.96 -3.24 31.06
C ILE A 422 17.76 -3.64 32.30
N ALA A 423 18.48 -2.71 32.91
CA ALA A 423 19.31 -2.98 34.09
C ALA A 423 18.47 -3.43 35.28
N ARG A 424 17.31 -2.78 35.51
CA ARG A 424 16.36 -3.16 36.57
C ARG A 424 15.81 -4.56 36.34
N TYR A 425 15.39 -4.87 35.13
CA TYR A 425 14.86 -6.19 34.78
C TYR A 425 15.93 -7.28 35.02
N ARG A 426 17.16 -7.05 34.58
CA ARG A 426 18.28 -7.98 34.81
C ARG A 426 18.63 -8.18 36.29
N LYS A 427 18.55 -7.11 37.08
CA LYS A 427 18.78 -7.20 38.54
C LYS A 427 17.70 -8.07 39.20
N LEU A 428 16.46 -7.96 38.78
CA LEU A 428 15.34 -8.75 39.31
C LEU A 428 15.33 -10.19 38.78
N HIS A 429 15.87 -10.42 37.57
CA HIS A 429 15.88 -11.72 36.91
C HIS A 429 17.30 -12.05 36.39
N PRO A 430 18.25 -12.41 37.27
CA PRO A 430 19.66 -12.63 36.89
C PRO A 430 19.88 -13.74 35.88
N MET A 431 18.98 -14.75 35.86
CA MET A 431 19.05 -15.92 34.98
C MET A 431 18.28 -15.72 33.66
N ALA A 432 17.64 -14.56 33.46
CA ALA A 432 16.86 -14.30 32.24
C ALA A 432 17.70 -14.35 30.96
N ILE A 433 17.26 -15.09 29.98
CA ILE A 433 17.90 -15.17 28.65
C ILE A 433 17.60 -13.95 27.81
N ARG A 434 18.39 -13.71 26.74
CA ARG A 434 18.19 -12.56 25.81
C ARG A 434 16.78 -12.48 25.23
N GLN A 435 16.17 -13.60 24.87
CA GLN A 435 14.84 -13.65 24.31
C GLN A 435 13.77 -13.18 25.31
N GLU A 436 13.92 -13.53 26.56
CA GLU A 436 13.02 -13.10 27.62
C GLU A 436 13.14 -11.59 27.88
N ILE A 437 14.37 -11.06 27.97
CA ILE A 437 14.62 -9.63 28.12
C ILE A 437 14.01 -8.86 26.93
N LYS A 438 14.19 -9.37 25.71
CA LYS A 438 13.60 -8.79 24.49
C LYS A 438 12.08 -8.76 24.53
N SER A 439 11.42 -9.80 25.05
CA SER A 439 9.96 -9.85 25.12
C SER A 439 9.40 -8.95 26.22
N ARG A 440 10.02 -8.95 27.40
CA ARG A 440 9.55 -8.19 28.57
C ARG A 440 9.87 -6.70 28.51
N CYS A 441 11.05 -6.36 27.99
CA CYS A 441 11.50 -4.98 27.83
C CYS A 441 11.48 -4.56 26.34
N ASN A 442 10.50 -4.97 25.57
CA ASN A 442 10.45 -4.87 24.11
C ASN A 442 10.78 -3.46 23.59
N ALA A 443 10.09 -2.43 24.08
CA ALA A 443 10.29 -1.04 23.64
C ALA A 443 11.72 -0.52 23.95
N ALA A 444 12.25 -0.85 25.14
CA ALA A 444 13.60 -0.48 25.55
C ALA A 444 14.65 -1.23 24.73
N PHE A 445 14.44 -2.53 24.53
CA PHE A 445 15.38 -3.38 23.79
C PHE A 445 15.55 -2.90 22.34
N PHE A 446 14.46 -2.73 21.58
CA PHE A 446 14.54 -2.33 20.18
C PHE A 446 15.03 -0.90 20.01
N TRP A 447 14.67 0.00 20.91
CA TRP A 447 15.19 1.36 20.83
C TRP A 447 16.70 1.40 21.09
N LEU A 448 17.19 0.72 22.12
CA LEU A 448 18.62 0.63 22.43
C LEU A 448 19.38 -0.11 21.33
N TYR A 449 18.80 -1.14 20.74
CA TYR A 449 19.42 -1.85 19.61
C TYR A 449 19.66 -0.94 18.41
N GLY A 450 18.73 -0.02 18.13
CA GLY A 450 18.87 0.95 17.03
C GLY A 450 19.72 2.17 17.36
N GLN A 451 19.80 2.59 18.63
CA GLN A 451 20.39 3.88 19.02
C GLN A 451 21.61 3.76 19.93
N ASP A 452 21.80 2.65 20.62
CA ASP A 452 22.84 2.45 21.65
C ASP A 452 23.21 0.98 21.76
N LYS A 453 23.50 0.38 20.61
CA LYS A 453 23.76 -1.07 20.47
C LYS A 453 24.92 -1.55 21.33
N ASN A 454 26.02 -0.80 21.36
CA ASN A 454 27.21 -1.21 22.14
C ASN A 454 26.90 -1.36 23.62
N TRP A 455 26.16 -0.40 24.19
CA TRP A 455 25.76 -0.53 25.61
C TRP A 455 24.82 -1.71 25.80
N LEU A 456 23.86 -1.92 24.91
CA LEU A 456 22.92 -3.03 25.01
C LEU A 456 23.63 -4.38 24.96
N GLU A 457 24.52 -4.60 24.02
CA GLU A 457 25.27 -5.86 23.88
C GLU A 457 26.15 -6.15 25.09
N ASN A 458 26.80 -5.12 25.62
CA ASN A 458 27.64 -5.26 26.82
C ASN A 458 26.84 -5.56 28.11
N ASN A 459 25.54 -5.24 28.10
CA ASN A 459 24.66 -5.43 29.24
C ASN A 459 23.64 -6.57 29.05
N LEU A 460 23.72 -7.33 27.96
CA LEU A 460 22.92 -8.55 27.78
C LEU A 460 23.72 -9.82 28.19
N PRO A 461 23.02 -10.90 28.54
CA PRO A 461 23.64 -12.19 28.71
C PRO A 461 24.31 -12.65 27.41
N LYS A 462 25.31 -13.54 27.49
CA LYS A 462 25.92 -14.16 26.30
C LYS A 462 24.83 -14.78 25.42
N ALA A 463 24.94 -14.64 24.11
CA ALA A 463 24.01 -15.29 23.20
C ALA A 463 24.13 -16.81 23.34
N LEU A 464 23.01 -17.50 23.46
CA LEU A 464 23.01 -18.97 23.37
C LEU A 464 23.43 -19.32 21.94
N MET A 465 24.43 -20.19 21.80
CA MET A 465 24.80 -20.73 20.50
C MET A 465 23.56 -21.43 19.91
N ALA A 466 23.22 -21.13 18.69
CA ALA A 466 22.21 -21.90 17.97
C ALA A 466 22.70 -23.38 17.94
N PRO A 467 21.83 -24.35 18.22
CA PRO A 467 22.21 -25.76 18.08
C PRO A 467 22.72 -25.94 16.65
N GLY A 468 23.97 -26.40 16.53
CA GLY A 468 24.65 -26.58 15.26
C GLY A 468 23.78 -27.46 14.36
N ARG A 469 23.53 -27.01 13.14
CA ARG A 469 23.01 -27.89 12.08
C ARG A 469 24.09 -28.97 11.87
N TYR A 470 23.87 -30.13 12.41
CA TYR A 470 24.66 -31.31 12.04
C TYR A 470 24.60 -31.48 10.52
N LYS A 471 25.70 -31.13 9.85
CA LYS A 471 25.96 -31.62 8.50
C LYS A 471 26.17 -33.12 8.65
N ILE A 472 25.14 -33.89 8.33
CA ILE A 472 25.31 -35.31 8.04
C ILE A 472 26.20 -35.35 6.79
N LYS A 473 27.48 -35.63 7.00
CA LYS A 473 28.37 -36.09 5.94
C LYS A 473 27.87 -37.48 5.55
N SER A 474 27.17 -37.57 4.42
CA SER A 474 26.97 -38.83 3.70
C SER A 474 28.35 -39.23 3.19
N GLY A 475 28.99 -40.15 3.86
CA GLY A 475 30.12 -40.90 3.34
C GLY A 475 29.58 -42.08 2.53
N HIS A 476 30.24 -42.30 1.40
CA HIS A 476 30.22 -43.33 0.41
C HIS A 476 29.13 -43.29 -0.64
#